data_1b9f221e8cd9247aa9cbebf7c73f7ed6
#
_entry.id   1b9f221e8cd9247aa9cbebf7c73f7ed6
#
_cell.length_a   1.000
_cell.length_b   1.000
_cell.length_c   1.000
_cell.angle_alpha   90.00
_cell.angle_beta   90.00
_cell.angle_gamma   90.00
#
_symmetry.space_group_name_H-M   'P 1'
#
loop_
_entity.id
_entity.type
_entity.pdbx_description
1 polymer ?
#
loop_
_entity_poly.entity_id
_entity_poly.type
_entity_poly.pdbx_seq_one_letter_code
_entity_poly.pdbx_strand_id
1 'polypeptide(L)'
;ADCRAMFPEREGKTVKERDEDNFCYLQKPGSPDVLLIGDSLNLSLFPGLSHYDDYNLLLLSASAQAPFFDVRTTERNDSYRERYFELTNQALEFAIHNAKIKVVVMSFLNGVALTNSEHALKMTDLRHPERKDARGIFIDAFRNTLDHLIRAGKSVVFVLPNPDIPYD
;
A
#
# COMPACT_ATOMS: atom_id res chain seq x y z
N ALA A 1 -7.22 -14.24 9.54
CA ALA A 1 -6.14 -15.23 9.51
C ALA A 1 -4.82 -14.58 9.11
N ASP A 2 -3.69 -15.11 9.57
CA ASP A 2 -2.36 -14.65 9.16
C ASP A 2 -2.15 -15.00 7.68
N CYS A 3 -1.87 -14.01 6.86
CA CYS A 3 -1.71 -14.18 5.42
C CYS A 3 -0.24 -14.21 4.97
N ARG A 4 0.70 -14.18 5.89
CA ARG A 4 2.13 -14.09 5.57
C ARG A 4 2.65 -15.26 4.73
N ALA A 5 2.06 -16.44 4.90
CA ALA A 5 2.40 -17.62 4.10
C ALA A 5 2.01 -17.50 2.61
N MET A 6 1.16 -16.54 2.24
CA MET A 6 0.77 -16.30 0.84
C MET A 6 1.85 -15.55 0.05
N PHE A 7 2.82 -14.95 0.73
CA PHE A 7 3.91 -14.19 0.11
C PHE A 7 5.21 -14.94 0.34
N PRO A 8 5.72 -15.64 -0.70
CA PRO A 8 6.98 -16.36 -0.59
C PRO A 8 8.13 -15.41 -0.26
N GLU A 9 9.04 -15.92 0.56
CA GLU A 9 10.25 -15.20 0.94
C GLU A 9 11.04 -14.83 -0.31
N ARG A 10 11.41 -13.57 -0.44
CA ARG A 10 12.49 -13.17 -1.33
C ARG A 10 13.78 -13.11 -0.51
N GLU A 11 14.81 -13.80 -1.01
CA GLU A 11 16.21 -13.71 -0.54
C GLU A 11 16.48 -14.14 0.91
N GLY A 12 15.90 -15.28 1.34
CA GLY A 12 16.32 -15.95 2.58
C GLY A 12 15.99 -15.24 3.88
N LYS A 13 15.14 -14.20 3.83
CA LYS A 13 14.64 -13.54 5.04
C LYS A 13 13.28 -14.09 5.43
N THR A 14 13.19 -14.62 6.62
CA THR A 14 11.94 -15.18 7.14
C THR A 14 10.92 -14.09 7.42
N VAL A 15 9.64 -14.45 7.26
CA VAL A 15 8.49 -13.58 7.60
C VAL A 15 8.53 -13.08 9.06
N LYS A 16 9.25 -13.78 9.96
CA LYS A 16 9.47 -13.37 11.35
C LYS A 16 10.32 -12.10 11.52
N GLU A 17 11.09 -11.74 10.51
CA GLU A 17 11.93 -10.53 10.52
C GLU A 17 11.22 -9.33 9.88
N ARG A 18 9.93 -9.46 9.53
CA ARG A 18 9.10 -8.35 9.10
C ARG A 18 8.66 -7.59 10.33
N ASP A 19 8.97 -6.31 10.34
CA ASP A 19 8.65 -5.38 11.40
C ASP A 19 7.18 -5.44 11.84
N GLU A 20 6.95 -5.15 13.12
CA GLU A 20 5.63 -5.07 13.74
C GLU A 20 4.66 -4.10 13.03
N ASP A 21 5.19 -3.18 12.22
CA ASP A 21 4.44 -2.16 11.48
C ASP A 21 3.90 -2.63 10.11
N ASN A 22 4.13 -3.89 9.74
CA ASN A 22 3.56 -4.48 8.54
C ASN A 22 2.32 -5.31 8.87
N PHE A 23 1.21 -4.96 8.26
CA PHE A 23 -0.09 -5.58 8.50
C PHE A 23 -0.45 -6.52 7.35
N CYS A 24 -0.70 -7.79 7.68
CA CYS A 24 -1.14 -8.79 6.75
C CYS A 24 -2.26 -9.62 7.39
N TYR A 25 -3.50 -9.41 6.94
CA TYR A 25 -4.67 -10.11 7.45
C TYR A 25 -5.55 -10.61 6.31
N LEU A 26 -5.92 -11.87 6.38
CA LEU A 26 -6.93 -12.46 5.51
C LEU A 26 -8.22 -12.64 6.31
N GLN A 27 -9.34 -12.12 5.82
CA GLN A 27 -10.64 -12.16 6.50
C GLN A 27 -11.06 -13.59 6.81
N LYS A 28 -11.03 -14.48 5.82
CA LYS A 28 -11.38 -15.89 5.96
C LYS A 28 -10.46 -16.79 5.13
N PRO A 29 -10.31 -18.07 5.48
CA PRO A 29 -9.47 -18.99 4.69
C PRO A 29 -9.88 -19.03 3.23
N GLY A 30 -8.89 -19.17 2.32
CA GLY A 30 -9.14 -19.28 0.89
C GLY A 30 -8.50 -18.14 0.08
N SER A 31 -8.81 -18.10 -1.20
CA SER A 31 -8.30 -17.04 -2.09
C SER A 31 -9.03 -15.73 -1.83
N PRO A 32 -8.33 -14.59 -1.76
CA PRO A 32 -8.96 -13.28 -1.65
C PRO A 32 -9.60 -12.85 -2.96
N ASP A 33 -10.69 -12.09 -2.87
CA ASP A 33 -11.37 -11.43 -3.97
C ASP A 33 -11.07 -9.93 -4.03
N VAL A 34 -10.76 -9.35 -2.87
CA VAL A 34 -10.49 -7.92 -2.69
C VAL A 34 -9.14 -7.76 -1.99
N LEU A 35 -8.28 -6.89 -2.54
CA LEU A 35 -7.07 -6.44 -1.87
C LEU A 35 -7.30 -5.03 -1.30
N LEU A 36 -7.04 -4.86 -0.01
CA LEU A 36 -6.95 -3.57 0.66
C LEU A 36 -5.47 -3.26 0.90
N ILE A 37 -4.94 -2.22 0.24
CA ILE A 37 -3.51 -1.89 0.24
C ILE A 37 -3.26 -0.41 0.54
N GLY A 38 -2.24 -0.13 1.33
CA GLY A 38 -1.82 1.24 1.66
C GLY A 38 -1.06 1.34 2.96
N ASP A 39 -1.25 2.45 3.67
CA ASP A 39 -0.62 2.71 4.95
C ASP A 39 -1.50 2.27 6.14
N SER A 40 -1.19 2.76 7.35
CA SER A 40 -1.93 2.44 8.57
C SER A 40 -3.41 2.83 8.56
N LEU A 41 -3.86 3.73 7.65
CA LEU A 41 -5.28 4.07 7.51
C LEU A 41 -6.10 2.85 7.07
N ASN A 42 -5.52 1.95 6.30
CA ASN A 42 -6.19 0.72 5.89
C ASN A 42 -6.52 -0.21 7.07
N LEU A 43 -5.73 -0.15 8.12
CA LEU A 43 -6.00 -0.93 9.32
C LEU A 43 -7.34 -0.52 9.96
N SER A 44 -7.70 0.77 9.91
CA SER A 44 -8.98 1.26 10.41
C SER A 44 -10.16 0.94 9.47
N LEU A 45 -9.91 0.78 8.17
CA LEU A 45 -10.94 0.38 7.21
C LEU A 45 -11.24 -1.12 7.25
N PHE A 46 -10.24 -1.94 7.59
CA PHE A 46 -10.35 -3.39 7.56
C PHE A 46 -11.50 -3.95 8.42
N PRO A 47 -11.71 -3.53 9.68
CA PRO A 47 -12.81 -4.06 10.50
C PRO A 47 -14.18 -3.82 9.88
N GLY A 48 -14.41 -2.62 9.33
CA GLY A 48 -15.68 -2.28 8.69
C GLY A 48 -15.93 -3.07 7.42
N LEU A 49 -14.92 -3.15 6.55
CA LEU A 49 -15.03 -3.89 5.29
C LEU A 49 -15.10 -5.40 5.51
N SER A 50 -14.35 -5.94 6.47
CA SER A 50 -14.35 -7.39 6.77
C SER A 50 -15.61 -7.91 7.43
N HIS A 51 -16.55 -7.02 7.77
CA HIS A 51 -17.87 -7.42 8.33
C HIS A 51 -18.79 -8.06 7.27
N TYR A 52 -18.52 -7.81 5.98
CA TYR A 52 -19.34 -8.35 4.89
C TYR A 52 -18.79 -9.70 4.41
N ASP A 53 -19.67 -10.68 4.25
CA ASP A 53 -19.33 -12.06 3.87
C ASP A 53 -19.35 -12.33 2.35
N ASP A 54 -19.77 -11.35 1.56
CA ASP A 54 -19.93 -11.49 0.10
C ASP A 54 -18.59 -11.62 -0.66
N TYR A 55 -17.48 -11.30 0.01
CA TYR A 55 -16.13 -11.39 -0.54
C TYR A 55 -15.13 -11.87 0.52
N ASN A 56 -13.91 -12.13 0.10
CA ASN A 56 -12.78 -12.43 0.97
C ASN A 56 -11.73 -11.33 0.87
N LEU A 57 -11.57 -10.58 1.95
CA LEU A 57 -10.70 -9.40 2.00
C LEU A 57 -9.30 -9.77 2.47
N LEU A 58 -8.30 -9.37 1.69
CA LEU A 58 -6.88 -9.41 2.05
C LEU A 58 -6.41 -7.99 2.36
N LEU A 59 -5.95 -7.75 3.58
CA LEU A 59 -5.25 -6.52 3.96
C LEU A 59 -3.75 -6.74 3.81
N LEU A 60 -3.10 -5.88 3.03
CA LEU A 60 -1.65 -5.71 2.98
C LEU A 60 -1.32 -4.25 3.15
N SER A 61 -0.73 -3.90 4.27
CA SER A 61 -0.47 -2.52 4.63
C SER A 61 0.91 -2.38 5.25
N ALA A 62 1.55 -1.25 5.00
CA ALA A 62 2.82 -0.91 5.59
C ALA A 62 2.80 0.53 6.08
N SER A 63 3.28 0.76 7.32
CA SER A 63 3.23 2.08 7.95
C SER A 63 3.81 3.17 7.06
N ALA A 64 3.03 4.24 6.83
CA ALA A 64 3.40 5.42 6.04
C ALA A 64 3.90 5.15 4.61
N GLN A 65 3.72 3.93 4.07
CA GLN A 65 4.12 3.59 2.70
C GLN A 65 3.00 3.87 1.70
N ALA A 66 3.31 4.64 0.65
CA ALA A 66 2.38 4.85 -0.47
C ALA A 66 2.12 3.54 -1.22
N PRO A 67 0.85 3.24 -1.58
CA PRO A 67 0.48 2.00 -2.27
C PRO A 67 0.76 2.06 -3.78
N PHE A 68 1.95 2.49 -4.17
CA PHE A 68 2.34 2.67 -5.57
C PHE A 68 3.59 1.89 -5.91
N PHE A 69 3.69 1.45 -7.18
CA PHE A 69 4.89 0.83 -7.71
C PHE A 69 6.08 1.79 -7.71
N ASP A 70 7.24 1.27 -7.40
CA ASP A 70 8.54 1.94 -7.53
C ASP A 70 8.67 3.24 -6.74
N VAL A 71 7.86 3.39 -5.69
CA VAL A 71 7.95 4.54 -4.78
C VAL A 71 8.25 4.09 -3.36
N ARG A 72 9.23 4.72 -2.77
CA ARG A 72 9.53 4.62 -1.35
C ARG A 72 9.09 5.89 -0.64
N THR A 73 8.34 5.73 0.44
CA THR A 73 8.02 6.83 1.36
C THR A 73 8.83 6.66 2.64
N THR A 74 9.48 7.73 3.08
CA THR A 74 10.29 7.73 4.29
C THR A 74 9.96 8.94 5.14
N GLU A 75 9.92 8.76 6.45
CA GLU A 75 10.03 9.86 7.38
C GLU A 75 11.48 10.36 7.44
N ARG A 76 11.67 11.59 7.90
CA ARG A 76 12.93 12.36 7.78
C ARG A 76 14.21 11.65 8.26
N ASN A 77 14.12 10.59 9.09
CA ASN A 77 15.28 9.95 9.74
C ASN A 77 15.31 8.42 9.64
N ASP A 78 14.61 7.81 8.67
CA ASP A 78 14.33 6.39 8.72
C ASP A 78 15.02 5.58 7.63
N SER A 79 16.17 4.99 7.97
CA SER A 79 16.76 3.86 7.22
C SER A 79 15.96 2.55 7.41
N TYR A 80 15.00 2.56 8.32
CA TYR A 80 14.26 1.38 8.78
C TYR A 80 13.20 0.89 7.77
N ARG A 81 12.70 1.79 6.92
CA ARG A 81 11.54 1.53 6.04
C ARG A 81 11.89 1.10 4.61
N GLU A 82 13.12 0.74 4.34
CA GLU A 82 13.50 0.25 3.00
C GLU A 82 12.70 -0.98 2.55
N ARG A 83 12.17 -1.75 3.50
CA ARG A 83 11.43 -2.99 3.23
C ARG A 83 9.95 -2.78 2.90
N TYR A 84 9.38 -1.63 3.25
CA TYR A 84 7.94 -1.40 3.09
C TYR A 84 7.53 -1.28 1.63
N PHE A 85 8.36 -0.67 0.80
CA PHE A 85 8.09 -0.60 -0.63
C PHE A 85 8.14 -1.98 -1.29
N GLU A 86 9.01 -2.88 -0.84
CA GLU A 86 9.09 -4.26 -1.35
C GLU A 86 7.81 -5.02 -1.09
N LEU A 87 7.27 -4.93 0.13
CA LEU A 87 5.98 -5.55 0.47
C LEU A 87 4.86 -4.97 -0.39
N THR A 88 4.85 -3.65 -0.58
CA THR A 88 3.85 -2.97 -1.41
C THR A 88 3.93 -3.43 -2.86
N ASN A 89 5.13 -3.48 -3.44
CA ASN A 89 5.32 -3.99 -4.80
C ASN A 89 4.90 -5.46 -4.92
N GLN A 90 5.27 -6.32 -3.96
CA GLN A 90 4.84 -7.72 -3.94
C GLN A 90 3.32 -7.86 -3.86
N ALA A 91 2.66 -7.02 -3.06
CA ALA A 91 1.21 -7.02 -2.93
C ALA A 91 0.50 -6.61 -4.24
N LEU A 92 1.01 -5.58 -4.91
CA LEU A 92 0.50 -5.14 -6.20
C LEU A 92 0.72 -6.19 -7.29
N GLU A 93 1.91 -6.78 -7.36
CA GLU A 93 2.21 -7.90 -8.27
C GLU A 93 1.32 -9.12 -8.00
N PHE A 94 1.12 -9.45 -6.73
CA PHE A 94 0.20 -10.52 -6.35
C PHE A 94 -1.23 -10.24 -6.83
N ALA A 95 -1.71 -9.00 -6.69
CA ALA A 95 -3.03 -8.62 -7.19
C ALA A 95 -3.12 -8.74 -8.71
N ILE A 96 -2.09 -8.29 -9.44
CA ILE A 96 -2.04 -8.36 -10.91
C ILE A 96 -2.14 -9.81 -11.38
N HIS A 97 -1.35 -10.70 -10.80
CA HIS A 97 -1.24 -12.11 -11.23
C HIS A 97 -2.33 -13.02 -10.64
N ASN A 98 -3.04 -12.59 -9.60
CA ASN A 98 -4.11 -13.39 -9.00
C ASN A 98 -5.46 -13.09 -9.67
N ALA A 99 -5.92 -14.00 -10.53
CA ALA A 99 -7.20 -13.84 -11.24
C ALA A 99 -8.44 -13.79 -10.33
N LYS A 100 -8.34 -14.21 -9.07
CA LYS A 100 -9.43 -14.14 -8.08
C LYS A 100 -9.62 -12.74 -7.56
N ILE A 101 -8.54 -11.98 -7.35
CA ILE A 101 -8.65 -10.58 -6.94
C ILE A 101 -9.28 -9.77 -8.09
N LYS A 102 -10.44 -9.19 -7.82
CA LYS A 102 -11.19 -8.37 -8.78
C LYS A 102 -11.11 -6.88 -8.45
N VAL A 103 -11.00 -6.57 -7.18
CA VAL A 103 -11.01 -5.19 -6.67
C VAL A 103 -9.75 -4.93 -5.85
N VAL A 104 -9.13 -3.79 -6.10
CA VAL A 104 -8.03 -3.26 -5.28
C VAL A 104 -8.49 -1.96 -4.66
N VAL A 105 -8.60 -1.94 -3.34
CA VAL A 105 -8.93 -0.75 -2.55
C VAL A 105 -7.62 -0.17 -2.04
N MET A 106 -7.35 1.07 -2.42
CA MET A 106 -6.11 1.78 -2.06
C MET A 106 -6.44 2.95 -1.14
N SER A 107 -5.68 3.10 -0.08
CA SER A 107 -5.76 4.26 0.82
C SER A 107 -4.38 4.68 1.27
N PHE A 108 -4.15 5.97 1.34
CA PHE A 108 -2.87 6.54 1.75
C PHE A 108 -3.07 7.95 2.28
N LEU A 109 -2.33 8.33 3.31
CA LEU A 109 -2.32 9.67 3.88
C LEU A 109 -1.64 10.68 2.93
N ASN A 110 -2.29 10.94 1.80
CA ASN A 110 -1.76 11.72 0.69
C ASN A 110 -1.54 13.21 1.04
N GLY A 111 -2.29 13.78 1.98
CA GLY A 111 -2.13 15.16 2.41
C GLY A 111 -0.71 15.43 2.92
N VAL A 112 -0.15 14.52 3.69
CA VAL A 112 1.23 14.63 4.22
C VAL A 112 2.28 14.55 3.10
N ALA A 113 2.05 13.75 2.06
CA ALA A 113 2.97 13.63 0.93
C ALA A 113 2.89 14.80 -0.06
N LEU A 114 1.75 15.48 -0.13
CA LEU A 114 1.50 16.57 -1.09
C LEU A 114 1.73 17.96 -0.50
N THR A 115 1.88 18.07 0.81
CA THR A 115 2.17 19.33 1.48
C THR A 115 3.68 19.52 1.64
N ASN A 116 4.16 20.75 1.51
CA ASN A 116 5.56 21.11 1.81
C ASN A 116 5.80 21.29 3.32
N SER A 117 4.99 20.67 4.17
CA SER A 117 5.15 20.78 5.61
C SER A 117 6.46 20.10 6.07
N GLU A 118 7.01 20.57 7.19
CA GLU A 118 8.20 19.94 7.78
C GLU A 118 7.98 18.49 8.20
N HIS A 119 6.73 18.08 8.35
CA HIS A 119 6.28 16.72 8.66
C HIS A 119 5.92 15.90 7.42
N ALA A 120 6.11 16.46 6.20
CA ALA A 120 5.79 15.76 4.97
C ALA A 120 6.62 14.47 4.82
N LEU A 121 5.97 13.40 4.43
CA LEU A 121 6.64 12.17 4.04
C LEU A 121 7.47 12.44 2.78
N LYS A 122 8.73 12.07 2.81
CA LYS A 122 9.58 12.15 1.62
C LYS A 122 9.21 11.00 0.69
N MET A 123 8.79 11.34 -0.53
CA MET A 123 8.60 10.37 -1.61
C MET A 123 9.85 10.31 -2.48
N THR A 124 10.32 9.11 -2.76
CA THR A 124 11.42 8.85 -3.68
C THR A 124 10.94 7.95 -4.80
N ASP A 125 11.04 8.42 -6.04
CA ASP A 125 10.88 7.60 -7.24
C ASP A 125 12.14 6.74 -7.38
N LEU A 126 12.01 5.42 -7.28
CA LEU A 126 13.15 4.50 -7.33
C LEU A 126 13.75 4.36 -8.73
N ARG A 127 12.99 4.71 -9.77
CA ARG A 127 13.45 4.75 -11.16
C ARG A 127 14.19 6.05 -11.48
N HIS A 128 13.85 7.13 -10.76
CA HIS A 128 14.39 8.48 -10.93
C HIS A 128 14.69 9.11 -9.57
N PRO A 129 15.70 8.60 -8.82
CA PRO A 129 15.97 9.02 -7.44
C PRO A 129 16.46 10.47 -7.32
N GLU A 130 16.87 11.07 -8.42
CA GLU A 130 17.26 12.50 -8.51
C GLU A 130 16.07 13.46 -8.42
N ARG A 131 14.84 12.98 -8.68
CA ARG A 131 13.63 13.81 -8.60
C ARG A 131 13.35 14.26 -7.16
N LYS A 132 12.93 15.54 -7.03
CA LYS A 132 12.59 16.17 -5.74
C LYS A 132 11.15 16.67 -5.68
N ASP A 133 10.45 16.59 -6.78
CA ASP A 133 9.08 17.04 -6.95
C ASP A 133 8.11 15.97 -6.42
N ALA A 134 7.79 16.01 -5.14
CA ALA A 134 6.94 15.02 -4.48
C ALA A 134 5.55 14.88 -5.12
N ARG A 135 4.97 15.99 -5.58
CA ARG A 135 3.66 15.98 -6.23
C ARG A 135 3.70 15.27 -7.59
N GLY A 136 4.72 15.55 -8.41
CA GLY A 136 4.89 14.88 -9.69
C GLY A 136 5.20 13.40 -9.51
N ILE A 137 6.07 13.03 -8.55
CA ILE A 137 6.35 11.64 -8.19
C ILE A 137 5.04 10.92 -7.82
N PHE A 138 4.21 11.53 -6.95
CA PHE A 138 2.92 10.96 -6.56
C PHE A 138 2.01 10.71 -7.78
N ILE A 139 1.83 11.73 -8.63
CA ILE A 139 0.93 11.65 -9.79
C ILE A 139 1.39 10.57 -10.77
N ASP A 140 2.69 10.53 -11.07
CA ASP A 140 3.24 9.58 -12.03
C ASP A 140 3.19 8.16 -11.50
N ALA A 141 3.53 7.94 -10.23
CA ALA A 141 3.48 6.63 -9.59
C ALA A 141 2.02 6.13 -9.45
N PHE A 142 1.10 7.01 -9.09
CA PHE A 142 -0.32 6.69 -9.03
C PHE A 142 -0.85 6.26 -10.41
N ARG A 143 -0.58 7.04 -11.47
CA ARG A 143 -0.98 6.69 -12.84
C ARG A 143 -0.38 5.36 -13.27
N ASN A 144 0.92 5.18 -13.07
CA ASN A 144 1.61 3.94 -13.41
C ASN A 144 0.97 2.73 -12.73
N THR A 145 0.66 2.85 -11.45
CA THR A 145 0.04 1.76 -10.66
C THR A 145 -1.37 1.47 -11.16
N LEU A 146 -2.19 2.51 -11.41
CA LEU A 146 -3.52 2.36 -11.98
C LEU A 146 -3.48 1.66 -13.34
N ASP A 147 -2.59 2.08 -14.23
CA ASP A 147 -2.45 1.50 -15.57
C ASP A 147 -2.15 -0.01 -15.51
N HIS A 148 -1.25 -0.42 -14.61
CA HIS A 148 -0.93 -1.84 -14.43
C HIS A 148 -2.13 -2.64 -13.91
N LEU A 149 -2.83 -2.14 -12.90
CA LEU A 149 -3.98 -2.81 -12.33
C LEU A 149 -5.15 -2.90 -13.32
N ILE A 150 -5.47 -1.81 -14.01
CA ILE A 150 -6.56 -1.75 -14.99
C ILE A 150 -6.26 -2.70 -16.17
N ARG A 151 -5.03 -2.70 -16.70
CA ARG A 151 -4.62 -3.64 -17.77
C ARG A 151 -4.71 -5.11 -17.33
N ALA A 152 -4.51 -5.37 -16.04
CA ALA A 152 -4.71 -6.69 -15.44
C ALA A 152 -6.19 -7.01 -15.15
N GLY A 153 -7.14 -6.16 -15.57
CA GLY A 153 -8.58 -6.34 -15.40
C GLY A 153 -9.08 -6.11 -13.98
N LYS A 154 -8.36 -5.32 -13.17
CA LYS A 154 -8.76 -4.98 -11.80
C LYS A 154 -9.59 -3.70 -11.77
N SER A 155 -10.64 -3.70 -10.95
CA SER A 155 -11.31 -2.47 -10.53
C SER A 155 -10.52 -1.84 -9.38
N VAL A 156 -10.29 -0.53 -9.43
CA VAL A 156 -9.55 0.18 -8.39
C VAL A 156 -10.46 1.19 -7.71
N VAL A 157 -10.46 1.16 -6.39
CA VAL A 157 -11.14 2.14 -5.53
C VAL A 157 -10.05 2.87 -4.73
N PHE A 158 -9.95 4.18 -4.91
CA PHE A 158 -9.03 4.99 -4.13
C PHE A 158 -9.82 5.73 -3.05
N VAL A 159 -9.52 5.42 -1.77
CA VAL A 159 -10.16 6.05 -0.62
C VAL A 159 -9.31 7.26 -0.22
N LEU A 160 -9.88 8.44 -0.38
CA LEU A 160 -9.25 9.68 0.06
C LEU A 160 -9.37 9.80 1.58
N PRO A 161 -8.30 10.15 2.29
CA PRO A 161 -8.39 10.50 3.70
C PRO A 161 -9.25 11.77 3.85
N ASN A 162 -9.79 11.95 5.05
CA ASN A 162 -10.41 13.24 5.38
C ASN A 162 -9.38 14.37 5.19
N PRO A 163 -9.79 15.51 4.63
CA PRO A 163 -8.90 16.66 4.58
C PRO A 163 -8.48 17.03 6.00
N ASP A 164 -7.18 17.34 6.17
CA ASP A 164 -6.71 17.93 7.42
C ASP A 164 -7.47 19.23 7.64
N ILE A 165 -8.28 19.27 8.69
CA ILE A 165 -8.93 20.51 9.10
C ILE A 165 -7.86 21.24 9.92
N PRO A 166 -7.38 22.41 9.47
CA PRO A 166 -6.46 23.17 10.27
C PRO A 166 -7.19 23.54 11.59
N TYR A 167 -6.62 23.12 12.69
CA TYR A 167 -7.05 23.62 14.00
C TYR A 167 -6.46 25.03 14.15
N ASP A 168 -7.32 26.01 14.20
CA ASP A 168 -6.97 27.40 14.53
C ASP A 168 -6.50 27.49 16.00
#